data_1f231e3fe4733f5b45b6c37f97b89803
#
_entry.id   1f231e3fe4733f5b45b6c37f97b89803
#
_cell.length_a   1.000
_cell.length_b   1.000
_cell.length_c   1.000
_cell.angle_alpha   90.00
_cell.angle_beta   90.00
_cell.angle_gamma   90.00
#
_symmetry.space_group_name_H-M   'P 1'
#
loop_
_entity.id
_entity.type
_entity.pdbx_description
1 polymer ?
#
loop_
_entity_poly.entity_id
_entity_poly.type
_entity_poly.pdbx_seq_one_letter_code
_entity_poly.pdbx_strand_id
1 'polypeptide(L)'
;KTNRTYSIGVLFVDEARSGLTHDYFAYVLDSFKRTAEEKGYDITFINCCKTRKNRMSYLEHAKYRGFDGVVIACIDFNDPEVMELVKSKIPIVTIDHVFHNRITIISDNVRGMRELFTYVYEKGHRRIAYIHGTDSAVTTNRLSSFYRTAEKFGVEIPDEYVMMTRYRDTKGA
;
A
#
# COMPACT_ATOMS: atom_id res chain seq x y z
N LYS A 1 -23.63 -27.83 0.70
CA LYS A 1 -23.77 -26.35 0.78
C LYS A 1 -22.37 -25.76 1.04
N THR A 2 -21.85 -24.99 0.13
CA THR A 2 -20.62 -24.22 0.34
C THR A 2 -20.93 -23.14 1.38
N ASN A 3 -20.13 -23.09 2.45
CA ASN A 3 -20.29 -22.07 3.52
C ASN A 3 -19.71 -20.72 3.06
N ARG A 4 -19.93 -20.33 1.78
CA ARG A 4 -19.46 -19.10 1.18
C ARG A 4 -20.54 -18.04 1.20
N THR A 5 -20.15 -16.82 1.54
CA THR A 5 -21.03 -15.64 1.55
C THR A 5 -20.93 -14.83 0.26
N TYR A 6 -19.93 -15.12 -0.58
CA TYR A 6 -19.59 -14.34 -1.78
C TYR A 6 -19.38 -12.86 -1.48
N SER A 7 -18.78 -12.56 -0.32
CA SER A 7 -18.49 -11.21 0.13
C SER A 7 -17.03 -11.08 0.54
N ILE A 8 -16.36 -10.03 0.04
CA ILE A 8 -14.97 -9.72 0.34
C ILE A 8 -14.90 -8.38 1.07
N GLY A 9 -14.19 -8.37 2.20
CA GLY A 9 -13.89 -7.15 2.95
C GLY A 9 -12.73 -6.39 2.31
N VAL A 10 -12.83 -5.08 2.25
CA VAL A 10 -11.72 -4.18 1.87
C VAL A 10 -11.39 -3.28 3.05
N LEU A 11 -10.22 -3.49 3.64
CA LEU A 11 -9.67 -2.63 4.67
C LEU A 11 -8.71 -1.64 3.98
N PHE A 12 -9.18 -0.41 3.82
CA PHE A 12 -8.47 0.66 3.15
C PHE A 12 -8.55 1.93 4.00
N VAL A 13 -7.39 2.46 4.40
CA VAL A 13 -7.28 3.69 5.18
C VAL A 13 -6.21 4.57 4.58
N ASP A 14 -6.63 5.58 3.85
CA ASP A 14 -5.71 6.57 3.30
C ASP A 14 -5.41 7.66 4.35
N GLU A 15 -4.21 7.68 4.89
CA GLU A 15 -3.75 8.67 5.87
C GLU A 15 -3.78 10.11 5.31
N ALA A 16 -3.59 10.27 3.99
CA ALA A 16 -3.69 11.55 3.32
C ALA A 16 -5.13 12.01 3.14
N ARG A 17 -6.11 11.20 3.56
CA ARG A 17 -7.56 11.46 3.45
C ARG A 17 -8.04 11.74 2.03
N SER A 18 -7.37 11.20 1.02
CA SER A 18 -7.83 11.26 -0.37
C SER A 18 -9.02 10.32 -0.61
N GLY A 19 -9.23 9.36 0.30
CA GLY A 19 -10.27 8.36 0.18
C GLY A 19 -10.14 7.55 -1.11
N LEU A 20 -11.26 7.27 -1.75
CA LEU A 20 -11.29 6.49 -3.00
C LEU A 20 -10.77 7.26 -4.23
N THR A 21 -10.43 8.54 -4.08
CA THR A 21 -9.85 9.36 -5.16
C THR A 21 -8.32 9.38 -5.15
N HIS A 22 -7.69 8.52 -4.33
CA HIS A 22 -6.24 8.33 -4.34
C HIS A 22 -5.80 7.80 -5.72
N ASP A 23 -4.97 8.54 -6.45
CA ASP A 23 -4.65 8.29 -7.87
C ASP A 23 -4.28 6.82 -8.16
N TYR A 24 -3.31 6.27 -7.43
CA TYR A 24 -2.89 4.87 -7.59
C TYR A 24 -3.96 3.88 -7.13
N PHE A 25 -4.47 4.05 -5.90
CA PHE A 25 -5.43 3.09 -5.34
C PHE A 25 -6.82 3.15 -5.99
N ALA A 26 -7.21 4.27 -6.60
CA ALA A 26 -8.45 4.34 -7.36
C ALA A 26 -8.46 3.29 -8.50
N TYR A 27 -7.37 3.18 -9.25
CA TYR A 27 -7.24 2.18 -10.32
C TYR A 27 -7.17 0.74 -9.78
N VAL A 28 -6.46 0.54 -8.67
CA VAL A 28 -6.38 -0.78 -8.03
C VAL A 28 -7.75 -1.24 -7.55
N LEU A 29 -8.49 -0.37 -6.86
CA LEU A 29 -9.82 -0.67 -6.32
C LEU A 29 -10.86 -0.85 -7.44
N ASP A 30 -10.79 -0.06 -8.53
CA ASP A 30 -11.67 -0.23 -9.69
C ASP A 30 -11.44 -1.58 -10.37
N SER A 31 -10.18 -1.95 -10.62
CA SER A 31 -9.84 -3.25 -11.19
C SER A 31 -10.27 -4.41 -10.30
N PHE A 32 -10.05 -4.27 -8.97
CA PHE A 32 -10.48 -5.25 -7.99
C PHE A 32 -12.01 -5.41 -7.99
N LYS A 33 -12.75 -4.29 -8.00
CA LYS A 33 -14.22 -4.30 -8.04
C LYS A 33 -14.72 -5.04 -9.28
N ARG A 34 -14.24 -4.71 -10.47
CA ARG A 34 -14.65 -5.38 -11.71
C ARG A 34 -14.40 -6.89 -11.66
N THR A 35 -13.21 -7.30 -11.22
CA THR A 35 -12.87 -8.72 -11.13
C THR A 35 -13.72 -9.46 -10.09
N ALA A 36 -14.04 -8.82 -8.96
CA ALA A 36 -14.93 -9.40 -7.95
C ALA A 36 -16.35 -9.61 -8.50
N GLU A 37 -16.91 -8.61 -9.18
CA GLU A 37 -18.22 -8.68 -9.82
C GLU A 37 -18.30 -9.80 -10.87
N GLU A 38 -17.29 -9.93 -11.74
CA GLU A 38 -17.18 -11.00 -12.73
C GLU A 38 -17.17 -12.41 -12.09
N LYS A 39 -16.69 -12.52 -10.87
CA LYS A 39 -16.63 -13.76 -10.09
C LYS A 39 -17.81 -13.95 -9.14
N GLY A 40 -18.79 -13.05 -9.16
CA GLY A 40 -19.97 -13.09 -8.33
C GLY A 40 -19.73 -12.75 -6.85
N TYR A 41 -18.72 -11.92 -6.56
CA TYR A 41 -18.44 -11.44 -5.21
C TYR A 41 -18.87 -10.00 -5.01
N ASP A 42 -19.50 -9.74 -3.89
CA ASP A 42 -19.73 -8.39 -3.39
C ASP A 42 -18.50 -7.85 -2.65
N ILE A 43 -18.31 -6.53 -2.70
CA ILE A 43 -17.25 -5.84 -1.96
C ILE A 43 -17.86 -4.99 -0.86
N THR A 44 -17.31 -5.11 0.35
CA THR A 44 -17.70 -4.29 1.49
C THR A 44 -16.48 -3.62 2.10
N PHE A 45 -16.48 -2.29 2.18
CA PHE A 45 -15.43 -1.56 2.92
C PHE A 45 -15.60 -1.76 4.42
N ILE A 46 -14.50 -2.12 5.09
CA ILE A 46 -14.45 -2.26 6.54
C ILE A 46 -14.40 -0.85 7.15
N ASN A 47 -15.25 -0.59 8.12
CA ASN A 47 -15.31 0.71 8.78
C ASN A 47 -14.06 0.94 9.65
N CYS A 48 -13.32 2.01 9.34
CA CYS A 48 -12.07 2.39 10.01
C CYS A 48 -12.24 3.55 11.02
N CYS A 49 -13.47 3.96 11.33
CA CYS A 49 -13.73 5.07 12.25
C CYS A 49 -13.40 4.69 13.70
N LYS A 50 -12.23 5.11 14.18
CA LYS A 50 -11.74 4.82 15.55
C LYS A 50 -12.45 5.62 16.65
N THR A 51 -13.15 6.68 16.32
CA THR A 51 -13.82 7.56 17.30
C THR A 51 -15.20 7.10 17.74
N ARG A 52 -15.79 6.12 17.06
CA ARG A 52 -17.12 5.63 17.39
C ARG A 52 -17.07 4.75 18.64
N LYS A 53 -17.86 5.10 19.66
CA LYS A 53 -18.07 4.24 20.84
C LYS A 53 -18.71 2.90 20.39
N ASN A 54 -18.27 1.79 20.99
CA ASN A 54 -18.74 0.43 20.66
C ASN A 54 -18.54 0.01 19.20
N ARG A 55 -17.46 0.45 18.56
CA ARG A 55 -17.07 -0.07 17.26
C ARG A 55 -16.54 -1.50 17.38
N MET A 56 -16.77 -2.30 16.38
CA MET A 56 -16.10 -3.60 16.22
C MET A 56 -14.65 -3.39 15.82
N SER A 57 -13.73 -4.28 16.25
CA SER A 57 -12.41 -4.39 15.64
C SER A 57 -12.52 -4.83 14.18
N TYR A 58 -11.44 -4.71 13.41
CA TYR A 58 -11.44 -5.17 12.02
C TYR A 58 -11.75 -6.66 11.90
N LEU A 59 -11.23 -7.48 12.82
CA LEU A 59 -11.50 -8.91 12.87
C LEU A 59 -12.96 -9.21 13.25
N GLU A 60 -13.49 -8.53 14.25
CA GLU A 60 -14.89 -8.68 14.66
C GLU A 60 -15.84 -8.31 13.52
N HIS A 61 -15.57 -7.20 12.82
CA HIS A 61 -16.36 -6.78 11.67
C HIS A 61 -16.31 -7.82 10.54
N ALA A 62 -15.11 -8.33 10.22
CA ALA A 62 -14.95 -9.35 9.20
C ALA A 62 -15.72 -10.63 9.52
N LYS A 63 -15.69 -11.07 10.79
CA LYS A 63 -16.46 -12.24 11.28
C LYS A 63 -17.97 -11.98 11.25
N TYR A 64 -18.41 -10.81 11.73
CA TYR A 64 -19.83 -10.44 11.76
C TYR A 64 -20.44 -10.41 10.36
N ARG A 65 -19.70 -9.89 9.37
CA ARG A 65 -20.13 -9.87 7.97
C ARG A 65 -19.93 -11.21 7.26
N GLY A 66 -19.16 -12.12 7.85
CA GLY A 66 -18.88 -13.43 7.25
C GLY A 66 -18.06 -13.34 5.97
N PHE A 67 -17.09 -12.43 5.88
CA PHE A 67 -16.28 -12.29 4.66
C PHE A 67 -15.53 -13.58 4.33
N ASP A 68 -15.58 -13.99 3.07
CA ASP A 68 -14.79 -15.11 2.53
C ASP A 68 -13.30 -14.80 2.46
N GLY A 69 -12.94 -13.52 2.46
CA GLY A 69 -11.58 -13.02 2.51
C GLY A 69 -11.53 -11.51 2.73
N VAL A 70 -10.35 -10.98 3.02
CA VAL A 70 -10.13 -9.54 3.19
C VAL A 70 -8.91 -9.10 2.43
N VAL A 71 -9.03 -7.98 1.69
CA VAL A 71 -7.92 -7.24 1.09
C VAL A 71 -7.55 -6.08 1.99
N ILE A 72 -6.27 -5.93 2.30
CA ILE A 72 -5.74 -4.86 3.14
C ILE A 72 -4.79 -3.99 2.32
N ALA A 73 -5.07 -2.70 2.25
CA ALA A 73 -4.28 -1.75 1.47
C ALA A 73 -4.22 -0.37 2.14
N CYS A 74 -3.12 0.33 1.94
CA CYS A 74 -2.96 1.74 2.32
C CYS A 74 -3.29 2.03 3.80
N ILE A 75 -2.75 1.22 4.70
CA ILE A 75 -2.98 1.32 6.14
C ILE A 75 -1.65 1.23 6.89
N ASP A 76 -1.62 1.71 8.13
CA ASP A 76 -0.53 1.37 9.05
C ASP A 76 -0.58 -0.13 9.38
N PHE A 77 0.32 -0.89 8.78
CA PHE A 77 0.41 -2.33 9.00
C PHE A 77 0.94 -2.73 10.38
N ASN A 78 1.42 -1.77 11.20
CA ASN A 78 1.80 -1.98 12.59
C ASN A 78 0.61 -1.79 13.55
N ASP A 79 -0.55 -1.34 13.07
CA ASP A 79 -1.76 -1.23 13.90
C ASP A 79 -2.10 -2.60 14.52
N PRO A 80 -2.25 -2.70 15.86
CA PRO A 80 -2.57 -3.96 16.53
C PRO A 80 -3.82 -4.65 16.00
N GLU A 81 -4.84 -3.92 15.58
CA GLU A 81 -6.07 -4.50 15.01
C GLU A 81 -5.84 -5.08 13.62
N VAL A 82 -4.95 -4.48 12.82
CA VAL A 82 -4.53 -5.04 11.53
C VAL A 82 -3.77 -6.35 11.78
N MET A 83 -2.85 -6.35 12.75
CA MET A 83 -2.11 -7.55 13.13
C MET A 83 -3.01 -8.67 13.65
N GLU A 84 -4.07 -8.34 14.41
CA GLU A 84 -5.08 -9.30 14.86
C GLU A 84 -5.80 -9.94 13.67
N LEU A 85 -6.27 -9.11 12.72
CA LEU A 85 -6.94 -9.58 11.50
C LEU A 85 -6.00 -10.46 10.67
N VAL A 86 -4.76 -10.02 10.45
CA VAL A 86 -3.76 -10.77 9.67
C VAL A 86 -3.43 -12.13 10.29
N LYS A 87 -3.41 -12.27 11.62
CA LYS A 87 -3.18 -13.55 12.32
C LYS A 87 -4.40 -14.47 12.33
N SER A 88 -5.56 -14.00 11.91
CA SER A 88 -6.80 -14.79 11.93
C SER A 88 -6.80 -15.94 10.90
N LYS A 89 -7.84 -16.76 10.89
CA LYS A 89 -8.05 -17.82 9.89
C LYS A 89 -8.67 -17.30 8.58
N ILE A 90 -9.08 -16.03 8.53
CA ILE A 90 -9.68 -15.44 7.34
C ILE A 90 -8.59 -15.35 6.25
N PRO A 91 -8.87 -15.72 5.00
CA PRO A 91 -7.98 -15.48 3.88
C PRO A 91 -7.66 -13.99 3.74
N ILE A 92 -6.38 -13.63 3.77
CA ILE A 92 -5.92 -12.24 3.69
C ILE A 92 -5.00 -12.07 2.48
N VAL A 93 -5.23 -10.99 1.74
CA VAL A 93 -4.31 -10.47 0.73
C VAL A 93 -3.91 -9.05 1.14
N THR A 94 -2.61 -8.77 1.11
CA THR A 94 -2.08 -7.43 1.37
C THR A 94 -1.54 -6.79 0.11
N ILE A 95 -1.61 -5.46 0.02
CA ILE A 95 -1.02 -4.68 -1.07
C ILE A 95 0.11 -3.83 -0.50
N ASP A 96 1.28 -3.92 -1.14
CA ASP A 96 2.50 -3.19 -0.80
C ASP A 96 3.09 -3.47 0.60
N HIS A 97 2.63 -4.53 1.29
CA HIS A 97 3.22 -4.94 2.56
C HIS A 97 3.27 -6.47 2.69
N VAL A 98 4.44 -7.02 3.04
CA VAL A 98 4.70 -8.46 3.12
C VAL A 98 4.50 -8.97 4.53
N PHE A 99 3.61 -9.94 4.70
CA PHE A 99 3.49 -10.76 5.90
C PHE A 99 3.90 -12.20 5.62
N HIS A 100 4.56 -12.81 6.59
CA HIS A 100 4.84 -14.25 6.52
C HIS A 100 3.52 -15.05 6.48
N ASN A 101 3.44 -16.02 5.58
CA ASN A 101 2.26 -16.88 5.36
C ASN A 101 0.99 -16.14 4.88
N ARG A 102 1.13 -14.99 4.23
CA ARG A 102 0.01 -14.30 3.57
C ARG A 102 0.35 -14.02 2.12
N ILE A 103 -0.69 -13.95 1.29
CA ILE A 103 -0.53 -13.54 -0.10
C ILE A 103 -0.33 -12.03 -0.11
N THR A 104 0.70 -11.59 -0.80
CA THR A 104 1.01 -10.17 -0.98
C THR A 104 1.13 -9.83 -2.45
N ILE A 105 0.54 -8.71 -2.84
CA ILE A 105 0.73 -8.09 -4.15
C ILE A 105 1.63 -6.87 -3.93
N ILE A 106 2.78 -6.84 -4.59
CA ILE A 106 3.74 -5.75 -4.47
C ILE A 106 4.13 -5.22 -5.85
N SER A 107 4.37 -3.92 -5.91
CA SER A 107 5.03 -3.30 -7.06
C SER A 107 6.53 -3.60 -7.01
N ASP A 108 7.16 -3.80 -8.17
CA ASP A 108 8.62 -3.91 -8.24
C ASP A 108 9.28 -2.54 -8.06
N ASN A 109 9.27 -2.07 -6.81
CA ASN A 109 9.77 -0.75 -6.43
C ASN A 109 11.26 -0.58 -6.70
N VAL A 110 12.04 -1.65 -6.60
CA VAL A 110 13.48 -1.65 -6.86
C VAL A 110 13.75 -1.43 -8.34
N ARG A 111 13.05 -2.19 -9.19
CA ARG A 111 13.16 -2.07 -10.64
C ARG A 111 12.65 -0.70 -11.12
N GLY A 112 11.47 -0.28 -10.66
CA GLY A 112 10.88 1.00 -11.06
C GLY A 112 11.78 2.18 -10.74
N MET A 113 12.37 2.22 -9.54
CA MET A 113 13.32 3.30 -9.19
C MET A 113 14.58 3.23 -10.03
N ARG A 114 15.15 2.04 -10.26
CA ARG A 114 16.32 1.87 -11.12
C ARG A 114 16.06 2.38 -12.55
N GLU A 115 14.93 2.02 -13.12
CA GLU A 115 14.55 2.44 -14.47
C GLU A 115 14.35 3.97 -14.54
N LEU A 116 13.69 4.56 -13.54
CA LEU A 116 13.49 6.00 -13.45
C LEU A 116 14.82 6.74 -13.34
N PHE A 117 15.72 6.32 -12.44
CA PHE A 117 17.03 6.93 -12.29
C PHE A 117 17.84 6.81 -13.58
N THR A 118 17.86 5.63 -14.19
CA THR A 118 18.56 5.38 -15.45
C THR A 118 18.04 6.30 -16.55
N TYR A 119 16.74 6.47 -16.67
CA TYR A 119 16.13 7.37 -17.64
C TYR A 119 16.60 8.83 -17.45
N VAL A 120 16.57 9.32 -16.20
CA VAL A 120 17.03 10.69 -15.89
C VAL A 120 18.52 10.86 -16.22
N TYR A 121 19.34 9.85 -15.87
CA TYR A 121 20.78 9.85 -16.17
C TYR A 121 21.06 9.86 -17.70
N GLU A 122 20.35 9.05 -18.47
CA GLU A 122 20.47 8.97 -19.95
C GLU A 122 20.03 10.26 -20.65
N LYS A 123 19.14 11.06 -20.00
CA LYS A 123 18.80 12.41 -20.45
C LYS A 123 19.88 13.46 -20.18
N GLY A 124 21.02 13.05 -19.61
CA GLY A 124 22.18 13.92 -19.38
C GLY A 124 22.21 14.55 -17.99
N HIS A 125 21.21 14.32 -17.15
CA HIS A 125 21.21 14.88 -15.79
C HIS A 125 22.22 14.16 -14.90
N ARG A 126 22.95 14.94 -14.08
CA ARG A 126 23.94 14.44 -13.12
C ARG A 126 23.68 14.95 -11.70
N ARG A 127 22.95 16.05 -11.57
CA ARG A 127 22.48 16.58 -10.28
C ARG A 127 21.03 16.13 -10.10
N ILE A 128 20.86 15.01 -9.38
CA ILE A 128 19.58 14.33 -9.24
C ILE A 128 19.18 14.35 -7.76
N ALA A 129 18.06 14.99 -7.45
CA ALA A 129 17.48 14.99 -6.12
C ALA A 129 16.32 14.00 -6.04
N TYR A 130 16.02 13.52 -4.84
CA TYR A 130 14.91 12.60 -4.58
C TYR A 130 14.12 13.04 -3.36
N ILE A 131 12.83 13.33 -3.56
CA ILE A 131 11.89 13.58 -2.48
C ILE A 131 11.08 12.28 -2.30
N HIS A 132 11.15 11.70 -1.10
CA HIS A 132 10.48 10.44 -0.79
C HIS A 132 9.41 10.61 0.30
N GLY A 133 8.50 9.65 0.38
CA GLY A 133 7.46 9.61 1.41
C GLY A 133 7.98 9.17 2.79
N THR A 134 7.05 9.06 3.73
CA THR A 134 7.32 8.54 5.09
C THR A 134 7.82 7.10 5.06
N ASP A 135 8.39 6.65 6.16
CA ASP A 135 8.97 5.32 6.30
C ASP A 135 7.96 4.21 6.02
N SER A 136 8.33 3.36 5.09
CA SER A 136 7.58 2.16 4.70
C SER A 136 8.50 1.20 3.95
N ALA A 137 8.11 -0.06 3.80
CA ALA A 137 8.86 -1.03 2.98
C ALA A 137 9.01 -0.55 1.53
N VAL A 138 7.99 0.11 0.98
CA VAL A 138 8.01 0.72 -0.36
C VAL A 138 9.07 1.81 -0.44
N THR A 139 9.07 2.75 0.51
CA THR A 139 10.04 3.84 0.58
C THR A 139 11.46 3.32 0.72
N THR A 140 11.70 2.37 1.64
CA THR A 140 13.01 1.77 1.86
C THR A 140 13.56 1.09 0.60
N ASN A 141 12.73 0.33 -0.11
CA ASN A 141 13.13 -0.33 -1.35
C ASN A 141 13.47 0.67 -2.45
N ARG A 142 12.69 1.72 -2.61
CA ARG A 142 12.95 2.78 -3.59
C ARG A 142 14.23 3.55 -3.25
N LEU A 143 14.40 3.93 -1.99
CA LEU A 143 15.58 4.68 -1.54
C LEU A 143 16.86 3.86 -1.70
N SER A 144 16.86 2.59 -1.30
CA SER A 144 17.99 1.69 -1.51
C SER A 144 18.33 1.51 -3.00
N SER A 145 17.32 1.40 -3.85
CA SER A 145 17.51 1.30 -5.29
C SER A 145 18.06 2.60 -5.91
N PHE A 146 17.60 3.75 -5.42
CA PHE A 146 18.08 5.07 -5.82
C PHE A 146 19.58 5.19 -5.58
N TYR A 147 20.06 4.97 -4.36
CA TYR A 147 21.49 5.06 -4.02
C TYR A 147 22.34 4.03 -4.76
N ARG A 148 21.93 2.78 -4.83
CA ARG A 148 22.66 1.74 -5.58
C ARG A 148 22.78 2.07 -7.06
N THR A 149 21.75 2.68 -7.64
CA THR A 149 21.80 3.05 -9.05
C THR A 149 22.69 4.27 -9.28
N ALA A 150 22.65 5.25 -8.37
CA ALA A 150 23.55 6.39 -8.39
C ALA A 150 25.02 5.95 -8.32
N GLU A 151 25.34 5.08 -7.35
CA GLU A 151 26.69 4.50 -7.20
C GLU A 151 27.15 3.78 -8.48
N LYS A 152 26.27 2.94 -9.07
CA LYS A 152 26.57 2.23 -10.33
C LYS A 152 26.93 3.17 -11.48
N PHE A 153 26.31 4.35 -11.55
CA PHE A 153 26.57 5.35 -12.60
C PHE A 153 27.63 6.38 -12.20
N GLY A 154 28.24 6.26 -11.02
CA GLY A 154 29.23 7.20 -10.52
C GLY A 154 28.65 8.61 -10.27
N VAL A 155 27.36 8.69 -9.92
CA VAL A 155 26.67 9.92 -9.57
C VAL A 155 26.72 10.10 -8.06
N GLU A 156 27.38 11.17 -7.61
CA GLU A 156 27.40 11.55 -6.20
C GLU A 156 26.05 12.18 -5.82
N ILE A 157 25.49 11.74 -4.70
CA ILE A 157 24.22 12.24 -4.16
C ILE A 157 24.52 12.88 -2.80
N PRO A 158 24.58 14.21 -2.71
CA PRO A 158 24.69 14.93 -1.44
C PRO A 158 23.45 14.65 -0.54
N ASP A 159 23.66 14.64 0.77
CA ASP A 159 22.56 14.34 1.72
C ASP A 159 21.37 15.30 1.57
N GLU A 160 21.65 16.57 1.28
CA GLU A 160 20.63 17.60 1.04
C GLU A 160 19.81 17.38 -0.25
N TYR A 161 20.21 16.45 -1.11
CA TYR A 161 19.46 16.08 -2.32
C TYR A 161 18.43 14.99 -2.07
N VAL A 162 18.39 14.41 -0.86
CA VAL A 162 17.42 13.38 -0.48
C VAL A 162 16.59 13.87 0.70
N MET A 163 15.32 14.13 0.44
CA MET A 163 14.42 14.75 1.43
C MET A 163 13.20 13.89 1.66
N MET A 164 12.78 13.81 2.92
CA MET A 164 11.54 13.14 3.33
C MET A 164 10.42 14.16 3.48
N THR A 165 9.25 13.84 2.92
CA THR A 165 8.01 14.58 3.18
C THR A 165 6.82 13.63 3.28
N ARG A 166 5.71 14.12 3.80
CA ARG A 166 4.46 13.33 3.75
C ARG A 166 3.92 13.30 2.33
N TYR A 167 3.32 12.18 1.94
CA TYR A 167 2.64 12.11 0.64
C TYR A 167 1.58 13.21 0.54
N ARG A 168 1.58 13.94 -0.60
CA ARG A 168 0.67 15.06 -0.89
C ARG A 168 0.83 16.29 0.02
N ASP A 169 1.90 16.40 0.77
CA ASP A 169 2.24 17.61 1.51
C ASP A 169 3.00 18.57 0.60
N THR A 170 2.26 19.42 -0.11
CA THR A 170 2.83 20.43 -1.02
C THR A 170 3.49 21.60 -0.29
N LYS A 171 3.37 21.69 1.04
CA LYS A 171 4.01 22.73 1.86
C LYS A 171 5.31 22.26 2.50
N GLY A 172 5.48 20.93 2.63
CA GLY A 172 6.68 20.32 3.20
C GLY A 172 7.71 19.86 2.17
N ALA A 173 7.40 20.03 0.87
CA ALA A 173 8.28 19.65 -0.24
C ALA A 173 9.08 20.82 -0.79
#